data_a12970df1c8375a50f5d627cb7d13723
#
_entry.id   a12970df1c8375a50f5d627cb7d13723
#
_cell.length_a   1.000
_cell.length_b   1.000
_cell.length_c   1.000
_cell.angle_alpha   90.00
_cell.angle_beta   90.00
_cell.angle_gamma   90.00
#
_symmetry.space_group_name_H-M   'P 1'
#
loop_
_entity.id
_entity.type
_entity.pdbx_description
1 polymer ?
#
loop_
_entity_poly.entity_id
_entity_poly.type
_entity_poly.pdbx_seq_one_letter_code
_entity_poly.pdbx_strand_id
1 'polypeptide(L)'
;ERSINQLRERIVERGGTTGIQSLARVMKIMDDSGDRKLSKEELKYGLQDYGMPLSSAELEELFHIFDADGSGSISFNEFLLRLANPMNTRRSGLVDKAFGILDATGDGVVTVEDIMKTYDVSLNPEVIAGKITANEAFRAFLDAFDSGDKDGMVTLEEFHDYYRLISAA
;
A
#
# COMPACT_ATOMS: atom_id res chain seq x y z
N GLU A 1 5.87 1.76 -16.52
CA GLU A 1 4.38 1.61 -16.66
C GLU A 1 3.99 0.54 -17.68
N ARG A 2 4.65 0.45 -18.86
CA ARG A 2 4.31 -0.55 -19.89
C ARG A 2 4.39 -1.99 -19.36
N SER A 3 5.46 -2.33 -18.65
CA SER A 3 5.67 -3.68 -18.09
C SER A 3 4.64 -4.03 -17.00
N ILE A 4 4.22 -3.05 -16.20
CA ILE A 4 3.18 -3.23 -15.18
C ILE A 4 1.82 -3.53 -15.84
N ASN A 5 1.47 -2.79 -16.89
CA ASN A 5 0.22 -3.03 -17.61
C ASN A 5 0.22 -4.41 -18.30
N GLN A 6 1.34 -4.81 -18.89
CA GLN A 6 1.50 -6.15 -19.46
C GLN A 6 1.32 -7.25 -18.38
N LEU A 7 1.89 -7.05 -17.18
CA LEU A 7 1.71 -8.01 -16.09
C LEU A 7 0.24 -8.10 -15.65
N ARG A 8 -0.46 -6.96 -15.54
CA ARG A 8 -1.90 -6.94 -15.24
C ARG A 8 -2.70 -7.73 -16.28
N GLU A 9 -2.43 -7.51 -17.57
CA GLU A 9 -3.07 -8.22 -18.68
C GLU A 9 -2.82 -9.73 -18.59
N ARG A 10 -1.59 -10.17 -18.34
CA ARG A 10 -1.25 -11.58 -18.18
C ARG A 10 -1.92 -12.23 -16.97
N ILE A 11 -2.04 -11.51 -15.85
CA ILE A 11 -2.77 -12.00 -14.68
C ILE A 11 -4.25 -12.24 -15.04
N VAL A 12 -4.88 -11.30 -15.75
CA VAL A 12 -6.29 -11.41 -16.18
C VAL A 12 -6.47 -12.55 -17.21
N GLU A 13 -5.57 -12.67 -18.18
CA GLU A 13 -5.61 -13.76 -19.19
C GLU A 13 -5.55 -15.16 -18.55
N ARG A 14 -4.86 -15.30 -17.42
CA ARG A 14 -4.79 -16.56 -16.65
C ARG A 14 -5.96 -16.77 -15.68
N GLY A 15 -7.04 -16.01 -15.85
CA GLY A 15 -8.25 -16.10 -15.01
C GLY A 15 -8.13 -15.44 -13.65
N GLY A 16 -7.10 -14.61 -13.44
CA GLY A 16 -6.97 -13.73 -12.28
C GLY A 16 -7.77 -12.44 -12.44
N THR A 17 -7.77 -11.64 -11.41
CA THR A 17 -8.28 -10.27 -11.39
C THR A 17 -7.22 -9.35 -10.79
N THR A 18 -7.42 -8.05 -10.89
CA THR A 18 -6.57 -7.06 -10.20
C THR A 18 -7.04 -6.76 -8.77
N GLY A 19 -7.97 -7.55 -8.25
CA GLY A 19 -8.41 -7.47 -6.87
C GLY A 19 -7.39 -8.07 -5.90
N ILE A 20 -7.47 -7.67 -4.64
CA ILE A 20 -6.47 -8.00 -3.59
C ILE A 20 -6.26 -9.51 -3.41
N GLN A 21 -7.33 -10.31 -3.45
CA GLN A 21 -7.23 -11.77 -3.27
C GLN A 21 -6.48 -12.45 -4.42
N SER A 22 -6.73 -11.99 -5.64
CA SER A 22 -6.06 -12.50 -6.83
C SER A 22 -4.59 -12.13 -6.84
N LEU A 23 -4.26 -10.88 -6.53
CA LEU A 23 -2.89 -10.38 -6.45
C LEU A 23 -2.12 -11.03 -5.29
N ALA A 24 -2.78 -11.26 -4.15
CA ALA A 24 -2.20 -12.02 -3.05
C ALA A 24 -1.81 -13.45 -3.45
N ARG A 25 -2.65 -14.10 -4.25
CA ARG A 25 -2.36 -15.43 -4.79
C ARG A 25 -1.20 -15.40 -5.79
N VAL A 26 -1.16 -14.39 -6.66
CA VAL A 26 -0.05 -14.21 -7.61
C VAL A 26 1.27 -14.03 -6.86
N MET A 27 1.31 -13.14 -5.89
CA MET A 27 2.49 -12.93 -5.07
C MET A 27 2.92 -14.21 -4.34
N LYS A 28 1.98 -14.92 -3.73
CA LYS A 28 2.27 -16.19 -3.05
C LYS A 28 2.84 -17.27 -3.98
N ILE A 29 2.47 -17.26 -5.26
CA ILE A 29 3.02 -18.17 -6.26
C ILE A 29 4.45 -17.78 -6.63
N MET A 30 4.76 -16.48 -6.66
CA MET A 30 6.09 -15.96 -6.98
C MET A 30 7.05 -16.04 -5.79
N ASP A 31 6.54 -15.97 -4.55
CA ASP A 31 7.30 -16.07 -3.29
C ASP A 31 7.67 -17.54 -3.01
N ASP A 32 8.79 -17.96 -3.55
CA ASP A 32 9.30 -19.33 -3.42
C ASP A 32 9.97 -19.56 -2.05
N SER A 33 10.54 -18.53 -1.47
CA SER A 33 11.18 -18.56 -0.13
C SER A 33 10.16 -18.63 1.02
N GLY A 34 8.92 -18.14 0.81
CA GLY A 34 7.86 -18.10 1.80
C GLY A 34 8.03 -16.98 2.84
N ASP A 35 8.87 -15.99 2.58
CA ASP A 35 9.14 -14.88 3.50
C ASP A 35 8.11 -13.74 3.39
N ARG A 36 7.14 -13.85 2.47
CA ARG A 36 6.07 -12.89 2.16
C ARG A 36 6.55 -11.60 1.52
N LYS A 37 7.71 -11.66 0.89
CA LYS A 37 8.27 -10.60 0.07
C LYS A 37 8.70 -11.21 -1.27
N LEU A 38 9.07 -10.38 -2.22
CA LEU A 38 9.67 -10.85 -3.47
C LEU A 38 11.08 -10.28 -3.59
N SER A 39 12.05 -11.16 -3.65
CA SER A 39 13.39 -10.83 -4.11
C SER A 39 13.37 -10.56 -5.61
N LYS A 40 14.45 -9.99 -6.13
CA LYS A 40 14.61 -9.75 -7.58
C LYS A 40 14.59 -11.06 -8.38
N GLU A 41 15.16 -12.13 -7.83
CA GLU A 41 15.17 -13.44 -8.43
C GLU A 41 13.76 -14.04 -8.50
N GLU A 42 13.00 -13.97 -7.43
CA GLU A 42 11.61 -14.46 -7.39
C GLU A 42 10.72 -13.69 -8.34
N LEU A 43 10.87 -12.36 -8.39
CA LEU A 43 10.17 -11.54 -9.38
C LEU A 43 10.52 -11.98 -10.81
N LYS A 44 11.80 -12.19 -11.09
CA LYS A 44 12.27 -12.64 -12.41
C LYS A 44 11.62 -13.97 -12.83
N TYR A 45 11.68 -14.97 -11.97
CA TYR A 45 11.10 -16.29 -12.26
C TYR A 45 9.58 -16.22 -12.36
N GLY A 46 8.95 -15.49 -11.44
CA GLY A 46 7.51 -15.28 -11.49
C GLY A 46 7.04 -14.59 -12.78
N LEU A 47 7.76 -13.57 -13.25
CA LEU A 47 7.45 -12.92 -14.54
C LEU A 47 7.66 -13.86 -15.73
N GLN A 48 8.69 -14.72 -15.73
CA GLN A 48 8.90 -15.72 -16.75
C GLN A 48 7.73 -16.71 -16.82
N ASP A 49 7.23 -17.16 -15.66
CA ASP A 49 6.07 -18.06 -15.56
C ASP A 49 4.79 -17.41 -16.11
N TYR A 50 4.68 -16.07 -15.97
CA TYR A 50 3.60 -15.30 -16.59
C TYR A 50 3.84 -14.95 -18.07
N GLY A 51 4.90 -15.52 -18.70
CA GLY A 51 5.20 -15.30 -20.11
C GLY A 51 5.78 -13.92 -20.40
N MET A 52 6.47 -13.33 -19.41
CA MET A 52 7.12 -12.03 -19.50
C MET A 52 8.62 -12.16 -19.21
N PRO A 53 9.41 -12.78 -20.07
CA PRO A 53 10.84 -12.79 -19.90
C PRO A 53 11.39 -11.38 -20.12
N LEU A 54 12.01 -10.81 -19.09
CA LEU A 54 12.65 -9.50 -19.15
C LEU A 54 14.16 -9.63 -19.25
N SER A 55 14.80 -8.69 -19.93
CA SER A 55 16.25 -8.50 -19.85
C SER A 55 16.65 -8.04 -18.43
N SER A 56 17.92 -8.17 -18.09
CA SER A 56 18.42 -7.73 -16.78
C SER A 56 18.17 -6.24 -16.52
N ALA A 57 18.27 -5.39 -17.53
CA ALA A 57 18.02 -3.96 -17.41
C ALA A 57 16.52 -3.66 -17.16
N GLU A 58 15.63 -4.31 -17.90
CA GLU A 58 14.18 -4.15 -17.72
C GLU A 58 13.71 -4.70 -16.37
N LEU A 59 14.31 -5.80 -15.91
CA LEU A 59 14.03 -6.35 -14.58
C LEU A 59 14.46 -5.39 -13.48
N GLU A 60 15.65 -4.78 -13.61
CA GLU A 60 16.15 -3.80 -12.65
C GLU A 60 15.23 -2.59 -12.55
N GLU A 61 14.86 -2.02 -13.70
CA GLU A 61 13.93 -0.90 -13.77
C GLU A 61 12.57 -1.25 -13.14
N LEU A 62 12.04 -2.43 -13.47
CA LEU A 62 10.76 -2.86 -12.94
C LEU A 62 10.83 -3.12 -11.44
N PHE A 63 11.92 -3.75 -10.96
CA PHE A 63 12.12 -4.00 -9.54
C PHE A 63 12.15 -2.68 -8.74
N HIS A 64 12.89 -1.68 -9.20
CA HIS A 64 12.90 -0.35 -8.56
C HIS A 64 11.55 0.35 -8.54
N ILE A 65 10.71 0.11 -9.55
CA ILE A 65 9.34 0.67 -9.55
C ILE A 65 8.48 0.01 -8.45
N PHE A 66 8.68 -1.28 -8.19
CA PHE A 66 7.96 -2.00 -7.14
C PHE A 66 8.53 -1.70 -5.75
N ASP A 67 9.85 -1.82 -5.57
CA ASP A 67 10.58 -1.55 -4.33
C ASP A 67 10.68 -0.04 -4.09
N ALA A 68 9.60 0.55 -3.60
CA ALA A 68 9.47 2.00 -3.47
C ALA A 68 10.28 2.56 -2.29
N ASP A 69 10.45 1.77 -1.23
CA ASP A 69 11.21 2.12 -0.03
C ASP A 69 12.71 1.80 -0.15
N GLY A 70 13.14 1.15 -1.24
CA GLY A 70 14.53 0.78 -1.49
C GLY A 70 15.06 -0.29 -0.52
N SER A 71 14.18 -1.11 0.05
CA SER A 71 14.55 -2.16 1.01
C SER A 71 15.30 -3.34 0.39
N GLY A 72 15.30 -3.44 -0.94
CA GLY A 72 15.90 -4.55 -1.69
C GLY A 72 14.97 -5.76 -1.82
N SER A 73 13.70 -5.62 -1.41
CA SER A 73 12.67 -6.65 -1.54
C SER A 73 11.29 -6.00 -1.70
N ILE A 74 10.42 -6.61 -2.49
CA ILE A 74 9.07 -6.09 -2.74
C ILE A 74 8.13 -6.66 -1.69
N SER A 75 7.57 -5.81 -0.85
CA SER A 75 6.53 -6.17 0.11
C SER A 75 5.19 -6.41 -0.59
N PHE A 76 4.25 -7.05 0.12
CA PHE A 76 2.90 -7.29 -0.39
C PHE A 76 2.17 -5.97 -0.71
N ASN A 77 2.32 -4.96 0.13
CA ASN A 77 1.70 -3.65 -0.09
C ASN A 77 2.24 -2.96 -1.35
N GLU A 78 3.55 -2.96 -1.55
CA GLU A 78 4.17 -2.40 -2.76
C GLU A 78 3.72 -3.14 -4.02
N PHE A 79 3.67 -4.48 -3.96
CA PHE A 79 3.17 -5.29 -5.07
C PHE A 79 1.72 -4.95 -5.41
N LEU A 80 0.85 -4.85 -4.39
CA LEU A 80 -0.56 -4.47 -4.57
C LEU A 80 -0.72 -3.07 -5.12
N LEU A 81 -0.01 -2.08 -4.54
CA LEU A 81 -0.12 -0.68 -4.94
C LEU A 81 0.23 -0.47 -6.42
N ARG A 82 1.15 -1.26 -6.95
CA ARG A 82 1.55 -1.15 -8.35
C ARG A 82 0.62 -1.90 -9.29
N LEU A 83 0.02 -3.01 -8.86
CA LEU A 83 -0.85 -3.86 -9.69
C LEU A 83 -2.34 -3.61 -9.53
N ALA A 84 -2.79 -3.13 -8.38
CA ALA A 84 -4.20 -2.76 -8.19
C ALA A 84 -4.62 -1.65 -9.16
N ASN A 85 -5.88 -1.69 -9.57
CA ASN A 85 -6.44 -0.61 -10.37
C ASN A 85 -6.46 0.69 -9.57
N PRO A 86 -6.22 1.84 -10.22
CA PRO A 86 -6.39 3.12 -9.57
C PRO A 86 -7.84 3.31 -9.10
N MET A 87 -8.03 4.01 -8.00
CA MET A 87 -9.36 4.42 -7.58
C MET A 87 -10.02 5.28 -8.66
N ASN A 88 -11.34 5.12 -8.82
CA ASN A 88 -12.08 6.01 -9.71
C ASN A 88 -12.12 7.44 -9.13
N THR A 89 -12.37 8.42 -9.99
CA THR A 89 -12.38 9.85 -9.64
C THR A 89 -13.30 10.18 -8.45
N ARG A 90 -14.46 9.49 -8.35
CA ARG A 90 -15.39 9.71 -7.25
C ARG A 90 -14.80 9.27 -5.90
N ARG A 91 -14.17 8.08 -5.86
CA ARG A 91 -13.54 7.55 -4.64
C ARG A 91 -12.33 8.39 -4.25
N SER A 92 -11.50 8.74 -5.23
CA SER A 92 -10.35 9.63 -5.02
C SER A 92 -10.78 10.96 -4.41
N GLY A 93 -11.81 11.61 -4.94
CA GLY A 93 -12.33 12.86 -4.40
C GLY A 93 -12.97 12.75 -3.00
N LEU A 94 -13.43 11.56 -2.60
CA LEU A 94 -13.87 11.32 -1.21
C LEU A 94 -12.69 11.18 -0.27
N VAL A 95 -11.61 10.55 -0.71
CA VAL A 95 -10.36 10.44 0.04
C VAL A 95 -9.73 11.80 0.26
N ASP A 96 -9.69 12.66 -0.78
CA ASP A 96 -9.21 14.05 -0.66
C ASP A 96 -10.00 14.83 0.39
N LYS A 97 -11.32 14.70 0.37
CA LYS A 97 -12.20 15.36 1.37
C LYS A 97 -11.96 14.83 2.77
N ALA A 98 -11.80 13.52 2.94
CA ALA A 98 -11.53 12.93 4.24
C ALA A 98 -10.18 13.39 4.78
N PHE A 99 -9.15 13.44 3.93
CA PHE A 99 -7.85 13.98 4.29
C PHE A 99 -7.95 15.44 4.77
N GLY A 100 -8.62 16.30 4.00
CA GLY A 100 -8.80 17.72 4.37
C GLY A 100 -9.62 17.95 5.65
N ILE A 101 -10.40 16.95 6.11
CA ILE A 101 -11.07 17.02 7.43
C ILE A 101 -10.08 16.64 8.53
N LEU A 102 -9.20 15.67 8.28
CA LEU A 102 -8.20 15.22 9.26
C LEU A 102 -7.06 16.22 9.40
N ASP A 103 -6.61 16.82 8.31
CA ASP A 103 -5.59 17.89 8.28
C ASP A 103 -6.19 19.20 8.83
N ALA A 104 -6.31 19.27 10.14
CA ALA A 104 -6.93 20.41 10.82
C ALA A 104 -6.04 21.65 10.87
N THR A 105 -4.74 21.49 10.66
CA THR A 105 -3.76 22.60 10.57
C THR A 105 -3.69 23.17 9.15
N GLY A 106 -4.04 22.38 8.13
CA GLY A 106 -4.03 22.78 6.72
C GLY A 106 -2.62 22.85 6.13
N ASP A 107 -1.67 22.12 6.69
CA ASP A 107 -0.27 22.12 6.25
C ASP A 107 0.04 21.02 5.22
N GLY A 108 -0.93 20.15 4.90
CA GLY A 108 -0.83 19.11 3.89
C GLY A 108 -0.32 17.78 4.41
N VAL A 109 -0.15 17.64 5.71
CA VAL A 109 0.17 16.38 6.40
C VAL A 109 -0.78 16.18 7.59
N VAL A 110 -1.07 14.95 7.93
CA VAL A 110 -1.88 14.61 9.12
C VAL A 110 -0.95 14.10 10.21
N THR A 111 -0.97 14.78 11.34
CA THR A 111 -0.14 14.49 12.50
C THR A 111 -0.99 14.13 13.72
N VAL A 112 -0.35 13.74 14.82
CA VAL A 112 -1.06 13.54 16.11
C VAL A 112 -1.81 14.80 16.54
N GLU A 113 -1.26 16.00 16.26
CA GLU A 113 -1.91 17.28 16.60
C GLU A 113 -3.25 17.46 15.86
N ASP A 114 -3.29 17.09 14.58
CA ASP A 114 -4.50 17.14 13.77
C ASP A 114 -5.54 16.15 14.25
N ILE A 115 -5.12 14.92 14.53
CA ILE A 115 -6.01 13.86 15.01
C ILE A 115 -6.59 14.21 16.39
N MET A 116 -5.83 14.81 17.28
CA MET A 116 -6.33 15.26 18.58
C MET A 116 -7.47 16.30 18.48
N LYS A 117 -7.52 17.07 17.39
CA LYS A 117 -8.57 18.06 17.15
C LYS A 117 -9.83 17.46 16.50
N THR A 118 -9.68 16.35 15.77
CA THR A 118 -10.72 15.80 14.91
C THR A 118 -11.27 14.45 15.38
N TYR A 119 -10.49 13.68 16.15
CA TYR A 119 -10.82 12.33 16.56
C TYR A 119 -10.88 12.18 18.08
N ASP A 120 -12.00 11.67 18.58
CA ASP A 120 -12.21 11.43 20.01
C ASP A 120 -11.88 9.99 20.37
N VAL A 121 -10.82 9.80 21.14
CA VAL A 121 -10.37 8.49 21.63
C VAL A 121 -10.96 8.14 23.01
N SER A 122 -11.79 9.00 23.61
CA SER A 122 -12.34 8.77 24.95
C SER A 122 -13.20 7.50 25.06
N LEU A 123 -13.74 7.03 23.91
CA LEU A 123 -14.53 5.81 23.80
C LEU A 123 -13.72 4.59 23.36
N ASN A 124 -12.41 4.73 23.15
CA ASN A 124 -11.56 3.60 22.79
C ASN A 124 -11.47 2.63 23.98
N PRO A 125 -11.84 1.34 23.82
CA PRO A 125 -11.87 0.37 24.92
C PRO A 125 -10.53 0.17 25.63
N GLU A 126 -9.41 0.30 24.91
CA GLU A 126 -8.07 0.13 25.48
C GLU A 126 -7.63 1.37 26.28
N VAL A 127 -8.06 2.57 25.85
CA VAL A 127 -7.87 3.80 26.61
C VAL A 127 -8.71 3.80 27.87
N ILE A 128 -9.99 3.40 27.78
CA ILE A 128 -10.89 3.26 28.94
C ILE A 128 -10.34 2.25 29.95
N ALA A 129 -9.80 1.12 29.46
CA ALA A 129 -9.21 0.10 30.31
C ALA A 129 -7.83 0.48 30.88
N GLY A 130 -7.29 1.64 30.52
CA GLY A 130 -5.97 2.10 30.95
C GLY A 130 -4.79 1.28 30.41
N LYS A 131 -5.01 0.52 29.32
CA LYS A 131 -3.97 -0.30 28.69
C LYS A 131 -3.03 0.54 27.82
N ILE A 132 -3.59 1.56 27.19
CA ILE A 132 -2.86 2.51 26.37
C ILE A 132 -3.28 3.94 26.73
N THR A 133 -2.39 4.90 26.47
CA THR A 133 -2.67 6.32 26.60
C THR A 133 -3.44 6.84 25.37
N ALA A 134 -4.05 8.01 25.48
CA ALA A 134 -4.66 8.70 24.34
C ALA A 134 -3.66 8.92 23.20
N ASN A 135 -2.42 9.33 23.52
CA ASN A 135 -1.36 9.53 22.52
C ASN A 135 -0.96 8.24 21.80
N GLU A 136 -0.90 7.12 22.50
CA GLU A 136 -0.64 5.83 21.86
C GLU A 136 -1.80 5.41 20.94
N ALA A 137 -3.05 5.71 21.32
CA ALA A 137 -4.20 5.47 20.46
C ALA A 137 -4.17 6.33 19.19
N PHE A 138 -3.78 7.61 19.29
CA PHE A 138 -3.61 8.49 18.13
C PHE A 138 -2.48 8.01 17.22
N ARG A 139 -1.34 7.62 17.78
CA ARG A 139 -0.23 7.05 16.99
C ARG A 139 -0.64 5.76 16.29
N ALA A 140 -1.30 4.84 16.97
CA ALA A 140 -1.78 3.61 16.37
C ALA A 140 -2.78 3.87 15.22
N PHE A 141 -3.56 4.96 15.31
CA PHE A 141 -4.42 5.39 14.20
C PHE A 141 -3.60 5.87 13.00
N LEU A 142 -2.59 6.72 13.21
CA LEU A 142 -1.72 7.21 12.14
C LEU A 142 -0.88 6.09 11.52
N ASP A 143 -0.33 5.19 12.33
CA ASP A 143 0.48 4.04 11.88
C ASP A 143 -0.26 3.13 10.89
N ALA A 144 -1.60 3.16 10.89
CA ALA A 144 -2.38 2.41 9.92
C ALA A 144 -2.27 2.96 8.49
N PHE A 145 -2.01 4.25 8.34
CA PHE A 145 -1.86 4.93 7.06
C PHE A 145 -0.40 5.14 6.68
N ASP A 146 0.46 5.39 7.68
CA ASP A 146 1.89 5.59 7.56
C ASP A 146 2.56 4.24 7.21
N SER A 147 2.60 3.94 5.91
CA SER A 147 3.11 2.66 5.39
C SER A 147 4.54 2.75 4.86
N GLY A 148 5.08 3.97 4.76
CA GLY A 148 6.39 4.25 4.18
C GLY A 148 7.52 4.29 5.21
N ASP A 149 7.90 5.47 5.58
CA ASP A 149 9.05 5.76 6.42
C ASP A 149 8.77 5.72 7.93
N LYS A 150 7.50 5.64 8.30
CA LYS A 150 7.00 5.62 9.70
C LYS A 150 7.50 6.82 10.52
N ASP A 151 7.48 7.96 9.90
CA ASP A 151 7.90 9.22 10.51
C ASP A 151 6.84 9.81 11.46
N GLY A 152 5.65 9.22 11.51
CA GLY A 152 4.52 9.65 12.34
C GLY A 152 3.71 10.78 11.75
N MET A 153 3.91 11.06 10.46
CA MET A 153 3.12 11.98 9.65
C MET A 153 2.46 11.17 8.52
N VAL A 154 1.27 11.55 8.12
CA VAL A 154 0.58 10.92 6.99
C VAL A 154 0.38 11.96 5.90
N THR A 155 1.03 11.75 4.78
CA THR A 155 0.87 12.57 3.58
C THR A 155 -0.42 12.22 2.84
N LEU A 156 -0.88 13.09 1.96
CA LEU A 156 -2.04 12.82 1.10
C LEU A 156 -1.79 11.58 0.21
N GLU A 157 -0.57 11.36 -0.23
CA GLU A 157 -0.19 10.21 -1.06
C GLU A 157 -0.33 8.90 -0.28
N GLU A 158 0.20 8.81 0.92
CA GLU A 158 0.07 7.63 1.80
C GLU A 158 -1.39 7.35 2.16
N PHE A 159 -2.16 8.41 2.40
CA PHE A 159 -3.60 8.30 2.65
C PHE A 159 -4.34 7.74 1.42
N HIS A 160 -4.01 8.20 0.22
CA HIS A 160 -4.52 7.65 -1.03
C HIS A 160 -4.10 6.19 -1.23
N ASP A 161 -2.85 5.85 -0.94
CA ASP A 161 -2.32 4.49 -1.09
C ASP A 161 -3.04 3.51 -0.16
N TYR A 162 -3.27 3.89 1.09
CA TYR A 162 -4.07 3.11 2.02
C TYR A 162 -5.48 2.81 1.49
N TYR A 163 -6.20 3.85 1.04
CA TYR A 163 -7.55 3.68 0.52
C TYR A 163 -7.59 2.96 -0.84
N ARG A 164 -6.53 3.06 -1.64
CA ARG A 164 -6.40 2.28 -2.88
C ARG A 164 -6.32 0.78 -2.59
N LEU A 165 -5.58 0.38 -1.56
CA LEU A 165 -5.52 -1.01 -1.10
C LEU A 165 -6.89 -1.51 -0.65
N ILE A 166 -7.60 -0.74 0.19
CA ILE A 166 -8.96 -1.07 0.63
C ILE A 166 -9.93 -1.13 -0.56
N SER A 167 -9.81 -0.22 -1.50
CA SER A 167 -10.69 -0.16 -2.70
C SER A 167 -10.47 -1.34 -3.65
N ALA A 168 -9.32 -2.00 -3.59
CA ALA A 168 -8.99 -3.19 -4.39
C ALA A 168 -9.50 -4.49 -3.74
N ALA A 169 -9.90 -4.45 -2.48
CA ALA A 169 -10.50 -5.58 -1.75
C ALA A 169 -11.93 -5.82 -2.19
#